data_0ba65ce5bf9f4746e3eca0a1d33f63e4
#
_entry.id   0ba65ce5bf9f4746e3eca0a1d33f63e4
#
_cell.length_a   1.000
_cell.length_b   1.000
_cell.length_c   1.000
_cell.angle_alpha   90.00
_cell.angle_beta   90.00
_cell.angle_gamma   90.00
#
_symmetry.space_group_name_H-M   'P 1'
#
loop_
_entity.id
_entity.type
_entity.pdbx_description
1 polymer ?
#
loop_
_entity_poly.entity_id
_entity_poly.type
_entity_poly.pdbx_seq_one_letter_code
_entity_poly.pdbx_strand_id
1 'polypeptide(L)'
;MKLESYNNLLELFFDRYQLENKNEIFLQSLKNENSNFTWKQTFDAIQNLSLFLDQYITTNDRCLLISENRPEWLISDLSIMLSKGITVPAYTTYVERDYEFLINDCKPSVIIVSDATQLKKINTIIKKHSFIKKVISFENIKDKNVTFIEEIFNQTYKQEKNFKEIGLRRKDISCIIYTSGTQGNPKGVMLSHGGILNNCEGSTKLLKEIITTKPKFLTWLPLSHSYEHTVQFVQIAVGAKIFYAESIDKLIKNMNDCSPDIMTAVPRFYQNLYQKISSTFKKATGVKKLLVNSTTRIGRKYFLKQKLSIYEKFINYICNKLVRKKIKSQFGGNLKAFISGGGALDYEVGVFLNSIGLPTLQGYGLTETSPVVSCNPIDDIRIETVGPPFRGNEVMIAEDGEILVKGENVMLGYWNNPIETDKVIQNGWLFTGDIGTIENEYLKITDRKKDILITPGGDNISPVKIESELTKIEFIEQALVYGDNKPFLVALIVLNNNFKDTDYKIIQEEIEKINKELTKIEKIKKFIIINNQFSIENGFMTPTLKLKRFKIIQEYKKELEDLYK
;
A
#
# COMPACT_ATOMS: atom_id res chain seq x y z
N MET A 1 19.66 17.06 -0.12
CA MET A 1 18.78 17.60 -1.16
C MET A 1 17.73 18.46 -0.47
N LYS A 2 17.34 19.60 -1.06
CA LYS A 2 16.25 20.47 -0.56
C LYS A 2 15.01 20.18 -1.41
N LEU A 3 14.19 19.25 -0.96
CA LEU A 3 13.04 18.74 -1.73
C LEU A 3 12.00 19.83 -2.00
N GLU A 4 11.88 20.80 -1.09
CA GLU A 4 10.97 21.95 -1.24
C GLU A 4 11.33 22.84 -2.46
N SER A 5 12.56 22.77 -2.97
CA SER A 5 13.02 23.58 -4.11
C SER A 5 12.75 22.95 -5.48
N TYR A 6 12.32 21.69 -5.54
CA TYR A 6 12.04 21.01 -6.81
C TYR A 6 10.67 21.39 -7.35
N ASN A 7 10.59 21.62 -8.65
CA ASN A 7 9.35 21.89 -9.37
C ASN A 7 8.61 20.59 -9.75
N ASN A 8 9.34 19.49 -9.92
CA ASN A 8 8.78 18.23 -10.37
C ASN A 8 9.66 17.04 -9.97
N LEU A 9 9.14 15.84 -10.15
CA LEU A 9 9.80 14.58 -9.79
C LEU A 9 11.02 14.25 -10.66
N LEU A 10 11.11 14.81 -11.87
CA LEU A 10 12.26 14.62 -12.75
C LEU A 10 13.49 15.37 -12.23
N GLU A 11 13.30 16.59 -11.70
CA GLU A 11 14.38 17.34 -11.05
C GLU A 11 14.93 16.58 -9.83
N LEU A 12 14.04 15.95 -9.03
CA LEU A 12 14.42 15.10 -7.92
C LEU A 12 15.29 13.92 -8.39
N PHE A 13 14.83 13.19 -9.43
CA PHE A 13 15.58 12.06 -9.99
C PHE A 13 16.93 12.51 -10.54
N PHE A 14 16.96 13.59 -11.33
CA PHE A 14 18.19 14.07 -11.95
C PHE A 14 19.24 14.51 -10.93
N ASP A 15 18.85 15.30 -9.92
CA ASP A 15 19.77 15.73 -8.88
C ASP A 15 20.28 14.54 -8.05
N ARG A 16 19.44 13.55 -7.78
CA ARG A 16 19.89 12.31 -7.15
C ARG A 16 20.88 11.57 -8.05
N TYR A 17 20.56 11.40 -9.32
CA TYR A 17 21.45 10.78 -10.30
C TYR A 17 22.83 11.47 -10.32
N GLN A 18 22.89 12.82 -10.24
CA GLN A 18 24.17 13.52 -10.20
C GLN A 18 25.03 13.20 -8.97
N LEU A 19 24.40 12.90 -7.84
CA LEU A 19 25.07 12.57 -6.58
C LEU A 19 25.55 11.13 -6.48
N GLU A 20 24.97 10.20 -7.24
CA GLU A 20 25.24 8.77 -7.12
C GLU A 20 26.39 8.29 -8.03
N ASN A 21 26.98 7.15 -7.65
CA ASN A 21 27.94 6.46 -8.50
C ASN A 21 27.20 5.84 -9.71
N LYS A 22 27.52 6.31 -10.91
CA LYS A 22 26.85 5.94 -12.16
C LYS A 22 26.87 4.43 -12.46
N ASN A 23 27.90 3.73 -12.01
CA ASN A 23 28.10 2.29 -12.25
C ASN A 23 27.50 1.41 -11.14
N GLU A 24 26.96 2.00 -10.06
CA GLU A 24 26.33 1.25 -8.99
C GLU A 24 24.91 0.83 -9.39
N ILE A 25 24.52 -0.42 -9.04
CA ILE A 25 23.18 -0.93 -9.30
C ILE A 25 22.17 -0.13 -8.46
N PHE A 26 21.22 0.49 -9.15
CA PHE A 26 20.11 1.24 -8.57
C PHE A 26 18.84 0.38 -8.47
N LEU A 27 18.43 -0.25 -9.57
CA LEU A 27 17.23 -1.07 -9.66
C LEU A 27 17.62 -2.53 -9.85
N GLN A 28 17.08 -3.42 -9.02
CA GLN A 28 17.40 -4.85 -9.07
C GLN A 28 16.14 -5.70 -9.00
N SER A 29 15.91 -6.55 -10.02
CA SER A 29 14.88 -7.58 -9.97
C SER A 29 15.39 -8.80 -9.21
N LEU A 30 14.57 -9.36 -8.31
CA LEU A 30 14.86 -10.65 -7.67
C LEU A 30 14.26 -11.83 -8.45
N LYS A 31 13.40 -11.55 -9.43
CA LYS A 31 12.81 -12.54 -10.32
C LYS A 31 13.68 -12.82 -11.54
N ASN A 32 14.31 -11.79 -12.09
CA ASN A 32 15.10 -11.86 -13.32
C ASN A 32 16.43 -11.14 -13.15
N GLU A 33 17.51 -11.89 -13.03
CA GLU A 33 18.88 -11.35 -12.83
C GLU A 33 19.35 -10.48 -14.00
N ASN A 34 18.80 -10.65 -15.20
CA ASN A 34 19.11 -9.82 -16.37
C ASN A 34 18.42 -8.45 -16.35
N SER A 35 17.44 -8.24 -15.46
CA SER A 35 16.71 -6.98 -15.30
C SER A 35 17.27 -6.17 -14.12
N ASN A 36 18.56 -5.88 -14.19
CA ASN A 36 19.27 -5.04 -13.22
C ASN A 36 19.81 -3.81 -13.95
N PHE A 37 19.59 -2.62 -13.37
CA PHE A 37 20.02 -1.36 -13.97
C PHE A 37 20.89 -0.58 -12.99
N THR A 38 22.06 -0.15 -13.47
CA THR A 38 22.86 0.87 -12.79
C THR A 38 22.19 2.24 -12.89
N TRP A 39 22.64 3.22 -12.13
CA TRP A 39 22.17 4.60 -12.26
C TRP A 39 22.31 5.12 -13.70
N LYS A 40 23.46 4.82 -14.36
CA LYS A 40 23.66 5.23 -15.76
C LYS A 40 22.71 4.52 -16.70
N GLN A 41 22.57 3.20 -16.61
CA GLN A 41 21.66 2.45 -17.47
C GLN A 41 20.21 2.90 -17.29
N THR A 42 19.80 3.20 -16.04
CA THR A 42 18.47 3.77 -15.77
C THR A 42 18.29 5.12 -16.44
N PHE A 43 19.29 6.01 -16.31
CA PHE A 43 19.24 7.34 -16.95
C PHE A 43 19.16 7.23 -18.47
N ASP A 44 20.02 6.41 -19.09
CA ASP A 44 20.06 6.22 -20.55
C ASP A 44 18.73 5.61 -21.05
N ALA A 45 18.19 4.64 -20.35
CA ALA A 45 16.90 4.01 -20.69
C ALA A 45 15.73 5.02 -20.61
N ILE A 46 15.71 5.88 -19.58
CA ILE A 46 14.72 6.96 -19.47
C ILE A 46 14.82 7.92 -20.64
N GLN A 47 16.03 8.34 -21.01
CA GLN A 47 16.26 9.22 -22.15
C GLN A 47 15.76 8.59 -23.45
N ASN A 48 16.19 7.36 -23.72
CA ASN A 48 15.86 6.67 -24.95
C ASN A 48 14.37 6.41 -25.10
N LEU A 49 13.71 5.94 -24.04
CA LEU A 49 12.27 5.71 -24.08
C LEU A 49 11.50 7.04 -24.21
N SER A 50 11.95 8.09 -23.54
CA SER A 50 11.30 9.40 -23.66
C SER A 50 11.39 9.95 -25.08
N LEU A 51 12.55 9.87 -25.73
CA LEU A 51 12.72 10.31 -27.13
C LEU A 51 11.88 9.47 -28.10
N PHE A 52 11.72 8.18 -27.83
CA PHE A 52 10.82 7.33 -28.59
C PHE A 52 9.35 7.74 -28.41
N LEU A 53 8.94 8.01 -27.17
CA LEU A 53 7.56 8.39 -26.83
C LEU A 53 7.14 9.73 -27.47
N ASP A 54 8.04 10.69 -27.66
CA ASP A 54 7.74 11.99 -28.31
C ASP A 54 7.15 11.86 -29.72
N GLN A 55 7.34 10.72 -30.37
CA GLN A 55 6.73 10.44 -31.67
C GLN A 55 5.22 10.16 -31.58
N TYR A 56 4.72 9.79 -30.38
CA TYR A 56 3.37 9.29 -30.19
C TYR A 56 2.54 10.10 -29.20
N ILE A 57 3.19 10.87 -28.31
CA ILE A 57 2.51 11.62 -27.26
C ILE A 57 2.79 13.12 -27.39
N THR A 58 1.85 13.90 -26.93
CA THR A 58 1.95 15.34 -26.74
C THR A 58 1.76 15.68 -25.27
N THR A 59 1.96 16.95 -24.90
CA THR A 59 1.79 17.39 -23.50
C THR A 59 0.43 16.99 -22.94
N ASN A 60 0.43 16.38 -21.76
CA ASN A 60 -0.73 15.86 -21.04
C ASN A 60 -1.43 14.65 -21.71
N ASP A 61 -0.86 14.03 -22.73
CA ASP A 61 -1.37 12.74 -23.19
C ASP A 61 -1.18 11.67 -22.12
N ARG A 62 -2.14 10.74 -22.00
CA ARG A 62 -2.10 9.66 -21.02
C ARG A 62 -1.40 8.46 -21.63
N CYS A 63 -0.59 7.83 -20.80
CA CYS A 63 0.07 6.56 -21.11
C CYS A 63 -0.40 5.51 -20.11
N LEU A 64 -1.09 4.48 -20.58
CA LEU A 64 -1.56 3.38 -19.72
C LEU A 64 -0.41 2.39 -19.49
N LEU A 65 -0.07 2.15 -18.22
CA LEU A 65 1.02 1.26 -17.81
C LEU A 65 0.46 0.06 -17.05
N ILE A 66 0.55 -1.13 -17.64
CA ILE A 66 0.01 -2.39 -17.11
C ILE A 66 1.17 -3.36 -16.89
N SER A 67 1.66 -3.43 -15.66
CA SER A 67 2.79 -4.30 -15.33
C SER A 67 2.85 -4.63 -13.84
N GLU A 68 3.42 -5.77 -13.54
CA GLU A 68 3.94 -6.15 -12.24
C GLU A 68 5.14 -5.26 -11.88
N ASN A 69 5.53 -5.31 -10.59
CA ASN A 69 6.69 -4.57 -10.09
C ASN A 69 7.99 -5.07 -10.75
N ARG A 70 8.69 -4.16 -11.41
CA ARG A 70 9.98 -4.42 -12.07
C ARG A 70 10.70 -3.12 -12.40
N PRO A 71 12.02 -3.14 -12.65
CA PRO A 71 12.80 -1.94 -12.99
C PRO A 71 12.21 -1.11 -14.12
N GLU A 72 11.75 -1.76 -15.19
CA GLU A 72 11.21 -1.12 -16.39
C GLU A 72 9.94 -0.31 -16.10
N TRP A 73 9.24 -0.63 -15.00
CA TRP A 73 8.07 0.13 -14.56
C TRP A 73 8.46 1.57 -14.19
N LEU A 74 9.44 1.74 -13.29
CA LEU A 74 9.92 3.08 -12.88
C LEU A 74 10.56 3.84 -14.04
N ILE A 75 11.33 3.14 -14.89
CA ILE A 75 11.93 3.72 -16.09
C ILE A 75 10.83 4.26 -17.00
N SER A 76 9.75 3.51 -17.21
CA SER A 76 8.63 3.94 -18.05
C SER A 76 7.91 5.15 -17.46
N ASP A 77 7.65 5.16 -16.15
CA ASP A 77 6.99 6.26 -15.45
C ASP A 77 7.77 7.59 -15.62
N LEU A 78 9.07 7.55 -15.32
CA LEU A 78 9.95 8.71 -15.50
C LEU A 78 10.09 9.13 -16.98
N SER A 79 10.07 8.17 -17.92
CA SER A 79 10.15 8.47 -19.36
C SER A 79 8.88 9.15 -19.87
N ILE A 80 7.71 8.71 -19.40
CA ILE A 80 6.42 9.33 -19.72
C ILE A 80 6.41 10.77 -19.21
N MET A 81 6.84 11.01 -17.96
CA MET A 81 6.95 12.37 -17.41
C MET A 81 7.94 13.23 -18.20
N LEU A 82 9.10 12.68 -18.61
CA LEU A 82 10.11 13.38 -19.40
C LEU A 82 9.61 13.74 -20.80
N SER A 83 8.59 13.05 -21.30
CA SER A 83 7.85 13.40 -22.52
C SER A 83 6.61 14.27 -22.26
N LYS A 84 6.46 14.84 -21.05
CA LYS A 84 5.29 15.62 -20.62
C LYS A 84 3.97 14.86 -20.70
N GLY A 85 4.03 13.52 -20.70
CA GLY A 85 2.86 12.65 -20.60
C GLY A 85 2.44 12.42 -19.15
N ILE A 86 1.26 11.84 -18.98
CA ILE A 86 0.67 11.49 -17.68
C ILE A 86 0.61 9.97 -17.58
N THR A 87 1.24 9.40 -16.57
CA THR A 87 1.17 7.95 -16.34
C THR A 87 -0.20 7.58 -15.74
N VAL A 88 -0.83 6.56 -16.33
CA VAL A 88 -2.05 5.93 -15.82
C VAL A 88 -1.71 4.48 -15.48
N PRO A 89 -1.29 4.20 -14.24
CA PRO A 89 -0.94 2.84 -13.86
C PRO A 89 -2.20 2.01 -13.61
N ALA A 90 -2.20 0.76 -14.10
CA ALA A 90 -3.31 -0.15 -13.93
C ALA A 90 -2.86 -1.49 -13.35
N TYR A 91 -3.73 -2.11 -12.55
CA TYR A 91 -3.45 -3.41 -11.94
C TYR A 91 -3.46 -4.53 -12.97
N THR A 92 -2.48 -5.41 -12.92
CA THR A 92 -2.41 -6.61 -13.76
C THR A 92 -3.52 -7.62 -13.48
N THR A 93 -4.19 -7.49 -12.35
CA THR A 93 -5.32 -8.34 -11.93
C THR A 93 -6.67 -7.89 -12.50
N TYR A 94 -6.72 -6.74 -13.20
CA TYR A 94 -7.93 -6.30 -13.86
C TYR A 94 -8.34 -7.25 -14.97
N VAL A 95 -9.66 -7.35 -15.20
CA VAL A 95 -10.25 -8.09 -16.31
C VAL A 95 -10.56 -7.14 -17.48
N GLU A 96 -10.93 -7.69 -18.63
CA GLU A 96 -11.19 -6.93 -19.87
C GLU A 96 -12.14 -5.74 -19.66
N ARG A 97 -13.25 -5.95 -18.91
CA ARG A 97 -14.22 -4.88 -18.61
C ARG A 97 -13.60 -3.71 -17.85
N ASP A 98 -12.71 -3.98 -16.89
CA ASP A 98 -12.07 -2.92 -16.10
C ASP A 98 -11.14 -2.10 -17.00
N TYR A 99 -10.37 -2.77 -17.87
CA TYR A 99 -9.51 -2.09 -18.84
C TYR A 99 -10.32 -1.30 -19.88
N GLU A 100 -11.44 -1.84 -20.36
CA GLU A 100 -12.32 -1.12 -21.30
C GLU A 100 -12.82 0.19 -20.68
N PHE A 101 -13.20 0.16 -19.40
CA PHE A 101 -13.60 1.37 -18.68
C PHE A 101 -12.42 2.37 -18.61
N LEU A 102 -11.23 1.94 -18.16
CA LEU A 102 -10.08 2.81 -18.03
C LEU A 102 -9.67 3.43 -19.37
N ILE A 103 -9.59 2.63 -20.43
CA ILE A 103 -9.18 3.07 -21.76
C ILE A 103 -10.19 4.08 -22.33
N ASN A 104 -11.49 3.85 -22.13
CA ASN A 104 -12.51 4.79 -22.59
C ASN A 104 -12.48 6.11 -21.82
N ASP A 105 -12.19 6.09 -20.53
CA ASP A 105 -12.19 7.28 -19.68
C ASP A 105 -10.89 8.10 -19.84
N CYS A 106 -9.71 7.49 -19.77
CA CYS A 106 -8.44 8.22 -19.87
C CYS A 106 -7.94 8.41 -21.32
N LYS A 107 -8.45 7.65 -22.29
CA LYS A 107 -8.07 7.70 -23.72
C LYS A 107 -6.55 7.76 -23.92
N PRO A 108 -5.80 6.70 -23.59
CA PRO A 108 -4.35 6.73 -23.63
C PRO A 108 -3.83 6.72 -25.08
N SER A 109 -2.85 7.58 -25.37
CA SER A 109 -2.16 7.58 -26.68
C SER A 109 -1.18 6.41 -26.82
N VAL A 110 -0.61 5.97 -25.69
CA VAL A 110 0.34 4.85 -25.63
C VAL A 110 -0.10 3.87 -24.53
N ILE A 111 0.09 2.59 -24.81
CA ILE A 111 -0.12 1.52 -23.81
C ILE A 111 1.20 0.76 -23.66
N ILE A 112 1.64 0.57 -22.43
CA ILE A 112 2.81 -0.23 -22.06
C ILE A 112 2.35 -1.42 -21.25
N VAL A 113 2.70 -2.64 -21.67
CA VAL A 113 2.33 -3.89 -21.01
C VAL A 113 3.57 -4.68 -20.58
N SER A 114 3.46 -5.47 -19.51
CA SER A 114 4.58 -6.34 -19.11
C SER A 114 4.84 -7.47 -20.10
N ASP A 115 3.78 -8.15 -20.55
CA ASP A 115 3.88 -9.39 -21.31
C ASP A 115 2.66 -9.65 -22.22
N ALA A 116 2.70 -10.79 -22.91
CA ALA A 116 1.62 -11.26 -23.77
C ALA A 116 0.30 -11.53 -23.03
N THR A 117 0.36 -11.89 -21.74
CA THR A 117 -0.83 -12.16 -20.92
C THR A 117 -1.62 -10.87 -20.71
N GLN A 118 -0.95 -9.77 -20.38
CA GLN A 118 -1.60 -8.48 -20.21
C GLN A 118 -2.09 -7.93 -21.56
N LEU A 119 -1.30 -8.06 -22.63
CA LEU A 119 -1.72 -7.65 -23.97
C LEU A 119 -3.01 -8.38 -24.40
N LYS A 120 -3.13 -9.69 -24.14
CA LYS A 120 -4.31 -10.48 -24.50
C LYS A 120 -5.59 -9.91 -23.89
N LYS A 121 -5.54 -9.38 -22.66
CA LYS A 121 -6.72 -8.82 -21.97
C LYS A 121 -7.26 -7.53 -22.62
N ILE A 122 -6.44 -6.84 -23.39
CA ILE A 122 -6.78 -5.52 -23.99
C ILE A 122 -6.76 -5.52 -25.52
N ASN A 123 -6.38 -6.61 -26.14
CA ASN A 123 -6.16 -6.68 -27.60
C ASN A 123 -7.44 -6.35 -28.42
N THR A 124 -8.61 -6.80 -27.93
CA THR A 124 -9.91 -6.49 -28.54
C THR A 124 -10.25 -5.00 -28.42
N ILE A 125 -9.88 -4.38 -27.29
CA ILE A 125 -10.15 -2.98 -26.99
C ILE A 125 -9.25 -2.07 -27.84
N ILE A 126 -7.94 -2.40 -27.92
CA ILE A 126 -6.97 -1.61 -28.71
C ILE A 126 -7.45 -1.44 -30.15
N LYS A 127 -7.96 -2.51 -30.77
CA LYS A 127 -8.41 -2.51 -32.16
C LYS A 127 -9.62 -1.62 -32.42
N LYS A 128 -10.39 -1.28 -31.38
CA LYS A 128 -11.58 -0.43 -31.48
C LYS A 128 -11.25 1.07 -31.42
N HIS A 129 -10.06 1.46 -30.97
CA HIS A 129 -9.74 2.85 -30.64
C HIS A 129 -8.54 3.40 -31.42
N SER A 130 -8.79 4.31 -32.33
CA SER A 130 -7.75 4.97 -33.16
C SER A 130 -6.88 5.97 -32.40
N PHE A 131 -7.26 6.39 -31.19
CA PHE A 131 -6.44 7.27 -30.35
C PHE A 131 -5.22 6.55 -29.75
N ILE A 132 -5.22 5.21 -29.70
CA ILE A 132 -4.06 4.41 -29.28
C ILE A 132 -3.09 4.34 -30.43
N LYS A 133 -1.99 5.09 -30.34
CA LYS A 133 -1.00 5.22 -31.41
C LYS A 133 0.11 4.18 -31.35
N LYS A 134 0.41 3.67 -30.12
CA LYS A 134 1.53 2.75 -29.91
C LYS A 134 1.29 1.80 -28.74
N VAL A 135 1.75 0.56 -28.92
CA VAL A 135 1.84 -0.45 -27.86
C VAL A 135 3.30 -0.86 -27.69
N ILE A 136 3.76 -0.87 -26.43
CA ILE A 136 5.11 -1.28 -26.03
C ILE A 136 4.99 -2.46 -25.06
N SER A 137 5.89 -3.44 -25.15
CA SER A 137 5.95 -4.56 -24.20
C SER A 137 7.31 -4.64 -23.54
N PHE A 138 7.33 -5.01 -22.25
CA PHE A 138 8.57 -5.30 -21.52
C PHE A 138 9.18 -6.65 -21.89
N GLU A 139 8.35 -7.59 -22.38
CA GLU A 139 8.82 -8.85 -22.91
C GLU A 139 8.66 -8.90 -24.43
N ASN A 140 9.52 -9.67 -25.08
CA ASN A 140 9.47 -9.81 -26.54
C ASN A 140 8.22 -10.59 -26.96
N ILE A 141 7.26 -9.88 -27.53
CA ILE A 141 6.03 -10.44 -28.09
C ILE A 141 6.16 -10.47 -29.62
N LYS A 142 5.93 -11.66 -30.22
CA LYS A 142 5.97 -11.81 -31.69
C LYS A 142 4.72 -11.22 -32.36
N ASP A 143 4.53 -9.91 -32.22
CA ASP A 143 3.49 -9.12 -32.88
C ASP A 143 4.12 -7.83 -33.45
N LYS A 144 4.01 -7.64 -34.77
CA LYS A 144 4.59 -6.49 -35.48
C LYS A 144 4.06 -5.13 -35.05
N ASN A 145 2.91 -5.10 -34.38
CA ASN A 145 2.29 -3.86 -33.88
C ASN A 145 2.77 -3.52 -32.46
N VAL A 146 3.53 -4.38 -31.82
CA VAL A 146 4.07 -4.22 -30.48
C VAL A 146 5.57 -4.03 -30.55
N THR A 147 6.07 -2.97 -29.94
CA THR A 147 7.52 -2.72 -29.87
C THR A 147 8.06 -3.28 -28.56
N PHE A 148 9.15 -4.04 -28.66
CA PHE A 148 9.87 -4.54 -27.50
C PHE A 148 10.70 -3.42 -26.87
N ILE A 149 10.58 -3.21 -25.56
CA ILE A 149 11.18 -2.07 -24.88
C ILE A 149 12.72 -2.08 -24.95
N GLU A 150 13.34 -3.25 -24.96
CA GLU A 150 14.79 -3.37 -25.00
C GLU A 150 15.37 -2.87 -26.33
N GLU A 151 14.61 -2.99 -27.44
CA GLU A 151 14.97 -2.40 -28.72
C GLU A 151 15.03 -0.87 -28.62
N ILE A 152 14.17 -0.25 -27.80
CA ILE A 152 14.17 1.19 -27.54
C ILE A 152 15.35 1.57 -26.64
N PHE A 153 15.59 0.81 -25.58
CA PHE A 153 16.68 1.07 -24.64
C PHE A 153 18.07 1.02 -25.30
N ASN A 154 18.23 0.15 -26.30
CA ASN A 154 19.47 -0.02 -27.05
C ASN A 154 19.66 0.97 -28.21
N GLN A 155 18.68 1.86 -28.47
CA GLN A 155 18.83 2.91 -29.47
C GLN A 155 19.80 3.99 -29.00
N THR A 156 20.55 4.56 -29.93
CA THR A 156 21.43 5.69 -29.63
C THR A 156 20.84 6.94 -30.29
N TYR A 157 20.35 7.83 -29.44
CA TYR A 157 19.87 9.15 -29.90
C TYR A 157 20.99 10.18 -29.77
N LYS A 158 21.04 11.13 -30.73
CA LYS A 158 22.04 12.20 -30.73
C LYS A 158 21.74 13.36 -29.78
N GLN A 159 20.50 13.44 -29.28
CA GLN A 159 20.05 14.49 -28.39
C GLN A 159 19.71 13.89 -27.02
N GLU A 160 20.10 14.59 -25.97
CA GLU A 160 19.65 14.32 -24.59
C GLU A 160 18.64 15.40 -24.18
N LYS A 161 17.58 14.99 -23.48
CA LYS A 161 16.63 15.92 -22.87
C LYS A 161 17.19 16.44 -21.56
N ASN A 162 17.00 17.74 -21.32
CA ASN A 162 17.36 18.34 -20.04
C ASN A 162 16.21 18.22 -19.05
N PHE A 163 16.39 17.42 -17.99
CA PHE A 163 15.39 17.19 -16.95
C PHE A 163 14.97 18.47 -16.23
N LYS A 164 15.84 19.48 -16.15
CA LYS A 164 15.54 20.76 -15.49
C LYS A 164 14.82 21.77 -16.39
N GLU A 165 14.89 21.59 -17.70
CA GLU A 165 14.27 22.49 -18.67
C GLU A 165 12.95 21.98 -19.22
N ILE A 166 12.45 20.86 -18.69
CA ILE A 166 11.22 20.24 -19.18
C ILE A 166 9.98 21.13 -18.98
N GLY A 167 10.03 22.06 -18.00
CA GLY A 167 8.99 23.06 -17.75
C GLY A 167 7.76 22.54 -17.00
N LEU A 168 7.83 21.34 -16.42
CA LEU A 168 6.80 20.83 -15.52
C LEU A 168 6.88 21.52 -14.15
N ARG A 169 5.74 21.77 -13.53
CA ARG A 169 5.60 22.48 -12.26
C ARG A 169 4.96 21.60 -11.19
N ARG A 170 5.11 21.97 -9.95
CA ARG A 170 4.51 21.24 -8.81
C ARG A 170 3.02 20.96 -8.99
N LYS A 171 2.26 21.89 -9.56
CA LYS A 171 0.81 21.77 -9.82
C LYS A 171 0.41 20.94 -11.04
N ASP A 172 1.36 20.56 -11.88
CA ASP A 172 1.05 19.78 -13.08
C ASP A 172 0.81 18.30 -12.68
N ILE A 173 -0.05 17.60 -13.44
CA ILE A 173 -0.41 16.22 -13.14
C ILE A 173 0.79 15.31 -13.43
N SER A 174 1.19 14.50 -12.47
CA SER A 174 2.22 13.47 -12.65
C SER A 174 1.60 12.13 -13.04
N CYS A 175 0.52 11.74 -12.39
CA CYS A 175 -0.17 10.49 -12.70
C CYS A 175 -1.68 10.57 -12.37
N ILE A 176 -2.45 9.64 -12.96
CA ILE A 176 -3.87 9.42 -12.65
C ILE A 176 -4.02 8.00 -12.14
N ILE A 177 -4.39 7.84 -10.87
CA ILE A 177 -4.54 6.53 -10.24
C ILE A 177 -6.03 6.22 -10.04
N TYR A 178 -6.51 5.16 -10.67
CA TYR A 178 -7.90 4.74 -10.55
C TYR A 178 -8.14 3.98 -9.26
N THR A 179 -9.07 4.48 -8.44
CA THR A 179 -9.52 3.83 -7.22
C THR A 179 -10.84 3.14 -7.44
N SER A 180 -11.01 1.93 -6.89
CA SER A 180 -12.29 1.26 -6.86
C SER A 180 -13.23 2.03 -5.93
N GLY A 181 -14.12 2.83 -6.48
CA GLY A 181 -15.19 3.46 -5.72
C GLY A 181 -16.02 2.40 -5.00
N THR A 182 -16.46 2.68 -3.78
CA THR A 182 -17.22 1.73 -2.95
C THR A 182 -18.63 1.42 -3.52
N GLN A 183 -19.13 2.21 -4.46
CA GLN A 183 -20.49 2.09 -5.00
C GLN A 183 -20.62 2.39 -6.51
N GLY A 184 -19.55 2.28 -7.32
CA GLY A 184 -19.67 2.65 -8.73
C GLY A 184 -18.42 2.36 -9.55
N ASN A 185 -18.35 2.99 -10.73
CA ASN A 185 -17.19 2.93 -11.60
C ASN A 185 -15.95 3.50 -10.89
N PRO A 186 -14.74 2.99 -11.21
CA PRO A 186 -13.50 3.54 -10.68
C PRO A 186 -13.38 5.04 -10.97
N LYS A 187 -12.78 5.80 -10.02
CA LYS A 187 -12.51 7.23 -10.21
C LYS A 187 -11.01 7.43 -10.41
N GLY A 188 -10.62 8.17 -11.44
CA GLY A 188 -9.23 8.54 -11.70
C GLY A 188 -8.81 9.72 -10.82
N VAL A 189 -7.98 9.47 -9.83
CA VAL A 189 -7.44 10.49 -8.92
C VAL A 189 -6.24 11.17 -9.57
N MET A 190 -6.30 12.47 -9.80
CA MET A 190 -5.21 13.25 -10.40
C MET A 190 -4.21 13.68 -9.32
N LEU A 191 -3.02 13.10 -9.33
CA LEU A 191 -1.93 13.45 -8.42
C LEU A 191 -0.94 14.40 -9.10
N SER A 192 -0.56 15.45 -8.39
CA SER A 192 0.42 16.42 -8.87
C SER A 192 1.86 16.02 -8.53
N HIS A 193 2.82 16.56 -9.27
CA HIS A 193 4.24 16.46 -8.90
C HIS A 193 4.49 16.99 -7.48
N GLY A 194 3.87 18.10 -7.12
CA GLY A 194 3.99 18.71 -5.80
C GLY A 194 3.43 17.86 -4.68
N GLY A 195 2.29 17.19 -4.89
CA GLY A 195 1.70 16.30 -3.90
C GLY A 195 2.63 15.13 -3.56
N ILE A 196 3.24 14.51 -4.56
CA ILE A 196 4.22 13.43 -4.34
C ILE A 196 5.51 13.97 -3.71
N LEU A 197 6.01 15.15 -4.13
CA LEU A 197 7.18 15.80 -3.53
C LEU A 197 6.94 16.14 -2.05
N ASN A 198 5.77 16.66 -1.68
CA ASN A 198 5.39 16.90 -0.28
C ASN A 198 5.48 15.61 0.55
N ASN A 199 5.01 14.49 0.01
CA ASN A 199 5.15 13.19 0.65
C ASN A 199 6.61 12.74 0.76
N CYS A 200 7.44 13.01 -0.23
CA CYS A 200 8.89 12.76 -0.17
C CYS A 200 9.55 13.60 0.93
N GLU A 201 9.16 14.86 1.10
CA GLU A 201 9.66 15.78 2.15
C GLU A 201 9.36 15.22 3.55
N GLY A 202 8.10 14.85 3.80
CA GLY A 202 7.67 14.29 5.08
C GLY A 202 8.33 12.94 5.37
N SER A 203 8.32 12.04 4.39
CA SER A 203 8.90 10.70 4.52
C SER A 203 10.42 10.73 4.69
N THR A 204 11.13 11.58 3.96
CA THR A 204 12.60 11.71 4.09
C THR A 204 12.98 12.21 5.48
N LYS A 205 12.22 13.15 6.03
CA LYS A 205 12.43 13.64 7.40
C LYS A 205 12.21 12.53 8.43
N LEU A 206 11.12 11.76 8.29
CA LEU A 206 10.82 10.62 9.13
C LEU A 206 11.93 9.55 9.07
N LEU A 207 12.41 9.24 7.86
CA LEU A 207 13.40 8.19 7.64
C LEU A 207 14.82 8.60 8.03
N LYS A 208 15.13 9.90 8.10
CA LYS A 208 16.48 10.41 8.40
C LYS A 208 17.07 9.85 9.71
N GLU A 209 16.24 9.54 10.69
CA GLU A 209 16.64 8.97 11.98
C GLU A 209 16.79 7.45 11.93
N ILE A 210 16.30 6.81 10.86
CA ILE A 210 16.22 5.36 10.73
C ILE A 210 17.28 4.82 9.79
N ILE A 211 17.48 5.49 8.65
CA ILE A 211 18.32 5.01 7.56
C ILE A 211 19.77 5.49 7.68
N THR A 212 20.65 4.62 7.21
CA THR A 212 22.08 4.94 6.99
C THR A 212 22.28 5.45 5.55
N THR A 213 23.51 5.74 5.18
CA THR A 213 23.89 6.01 3.78
C THR A 213 23.59 4.79 2.91
N LYS A 214 22.93 5.01 1.76
CA LYS A 214 22.54 3.98 0.77
C LYS A 214 21.63 2.89 1.34
N PRO A 215 20.43 3.23 1.77
CA PRO A 215 19.48 2.26 2.29
C PRO A 215 18.98 1.31 1.20
N LYS A 216 18.59 0.12 1.61
CA LYS A 216 17.98 -0.89 0.74
C LYS A 216 16.48 -0.97 1.00
N PHE A 217 15.71 -0.97 -0.07
CA PHE A 217 14.26 -1.14 -0.02
C PHE A 217 13.84 -2.37 -0.82
N LEU A 218 12.83 -3.07 -0.33
CA LEU A 218 12.17 -4.16 -1.05
C LEU A 218 10.76 -3.72 -1.44
N THR A 219 10.57 -3.49 -2.73
CA THR A 219 9.30 -3.13 -3.35
C THR A 219 8.51 -4.39 -3.70
N TRP A 220 7.32 -4.56 -3.12
CA TRP A 220 6.46 -5.71 -3.35
C TRP A 220 4.98 -5.36 -3.47
N LEU A 221 4.55 -4.26 -2.83
CA LEU A 221 3.19 -3.74 -3.03
C LEU A 221 3.05 -3.24 -4.47
N PRO A 222 1.84 -3.30 -5.07
CA PRO A 222 1.65 -2.90 -6.46
C PRO A 222 2.04 -1.45 -6.72
N LEU A 223 2.93 -1.21 -7.68
CA LEU A 223 3.31 0.15 -8.12
C LEU A 223 2.14 0.91 -8.78
N SER A 224 1.11 0.21 -9.21
CA SER A 224 -0.15 0.81 -9.66
C SER A 224 -1.01 1.38 -8.52
N HIS A 225 -0.62 1.17 -7.26
CA HIS A 225 -1.25 1.78 -6.10
C HIS A 225 -0.46 3.00 -5.64
N SER A 226 -1.15 4.09 -5.29
CA SER A 226 -0.53 5.37 -4.87
C SER A 226 0.52 5.22 -3.78
N TYR A 227 0.34 4.29 -2.85
CA TYR A 227 1.26 4.08 -1.73
C TYR A 227 2.66 3.67 -2.23
N GLU A 228 2.76 2.56 -2.95
CA GLU A 228 4.06 2.09 -3.42
C GLU A 228 4.62 2.97 -4.55
N HIS A 229 3.75 3.55 -5.38
CA HIS A 229 4.17 4.52 -6.40
C HIS A 229 4.90 5.71 -5.78
N THR A 230 4.31 6.34 -4.76
CA THR A 230 4.96 7.46 -4.06
C THR A 230 6.21 7.02 -3.30
N VAL A 231 6.21 5.81 -2.70
CA VAL A 231 7.39 5.26 -2.04
C VAL A 231 8.58 5.11 -3.00
N GLN A 232 8.36 4.83 -4.29
CA GLN A 232 9.44 4.84 -5.30
C GLN A 232 10.17 6.20 -5.34
N PHE A 233 9.46 7.31 -5.28
CA PHE A 233 10.08 8.65 -5.25
C PHE A 233 10.74 8.96 -3.91
N VAL A 234 10.21 8.42 -2.80
CA VAL A 234 10.91 8.46 -1.51
C VAL A 234 12.23 7.69 -1.56
N GLN A 235 12.24 6.52 -2.19
CA GLN A 235 13.45 5.71 -2.40
C GLN A 235 14.49 6.46 -3.24
N ILE A 236 14.08 7.17 -4.29
CA ILE A 236 14.93 8.07 -5.07
C ILE A 236 15.47 9.20 -4.17
N ALA A 237 14.60 9.86 -3.41
CA ALA A 237 14.97 10.99 -2.55
C ALA A 237 16.03 10.63 -1.51
N VAL A 238 16.03 9.40 -0.98
CA VAL A 238 17.03 8.94 0.00
C VAL A 238 18.23 8.23 -0.64
N GLY A 239 18.29 8.07 -1.96
CA GLY A 239 19.37 7.39 -2.67
C GLY A 239 19.42 5.88 -2.38
N ALA A 240 18.26 5.26 -2.32
CA ALA A 240 18.14 3.85 -2.00
C ALA A 240 18.56 2.95 -3.17
N LYS A 241 19.08 1.77 -2.86
CA LYS A 241 19.06 0.63 -3.78
C LYS A 241 17.68 -0.04 -3.69
N ILE A 242 17.02 -0.20 -4.82
CA ILE A 242 15.65 -0.71 -4.92
C ILE A 242 15.67 -2.14 -5.42
N PHE A 243 15.07 -3.04 -4.63
CA PHE A 243 14.87 -4.43 -5.00
C PHE A 243 13.38 -4.66 -5.29
N TYR A 244 13.07 -5.32 -6.39
CA TYR A 244 11.72 -5.73 -6.75
C TYR A 244 11.52 -7.20 -6.39
N ALA A 245 10.54 -7.49 -5.55
CA ALA A 245 10.25 -8.83 -5.08
C ALA A 245 9.80 -9.77 -6.22
N GLU A 246 10.12 -11.04 -6.09
CA GLU A 246 9.76 -12.08 -7.07
C GLU A 246 8.26 -12.38 -7.03
N SER A 247 7.73 -12.62 -5.83
CA SER A 247 6.30 -12.88 -5.57
C SER A 247 6.00 -12.75 -4.08
N ILE A 248 4.72 -12.67 -3.73
CA ILE A 248 4.26 -12.63 -2.32
C ILE A 248 4.69 -13.90 -1.56
N ASP A 249 4.61 -15.07 -2.18
CA ASP A 249 4.97 -16.34 -1.54
C ASP A 249 6.46 -16.43 -1.21
N LYS A 250 7.30 -15.76 -2.00
CA LYS A 250 8.75 -15.71 -1.81
C LYS A 250 9.22 -14.51 -1.00
N LEU A 251 8.33 -13.69 -0.48
CA LEU A 251 8.64 -12.40 0.13
C LEU A 251 9.65 -12.51 1.28
N ILE A 252 9.48 -13.47 2.19
CA ILE A 252 10.41 -13.70 3.31
C ILE A 252 11.81 -14.12 2.82
N LYS A 253 11.87 -14.96 1.77
CA LYS A 253 13.13 -15.31 1.13
C LYS A 253 13.78 -14.08 0.50
N ASN A 254 13.01 -13.31 -0.25
CA ASN A 254 13.50 -12.07 -0.88
C ASN A 254 14.02 -11.06 0.16
N MET A 255 13.35 -10.93 1.32
CA MET A 255 13.86 -10.10 2.43
C MET A 255 15.21 -10.60 2.94
N ASN A 256 15.37 -11.91 3.06
CA ASN A 256 16.65 -12.48 3.48
C ASN A 256 17.76 -12.23 2.45
N ASP A 257 17.44 -12.37 1.16
CA ASP A 257 18.40 -12.23 0.06
C ASP A 257 18.87 -10.77 -0.11
N CYS A 258 17.98 -9.78 -0.04
CA CYS A 258 18.33 -8.37 -0.22
C CYS A 258 18.68 -7.64 1.09
N SER A 259 18.28 -8.17 2.24
CA SER A 259 18.51 -7.54 3.57
C SER A 259 18.06 -6.08 3.61
N PRO A 260 16.75 -5.77 3.44
CA PRO A 260 16.26 -4.41 3.36
C PRO A 260 16.37 -3.68 4.69
N ASP A 261 16.59 -2.36 4.63
CA ASP A 261 16.54 -1.48 5.81
C ASP A 261 15.10 -1.09 6.15
N ILE A 262 14.27 -0.85 5.14
CA ILE A 262 12.86 -0.45 5.25
C ILE A 262 12.01 -1.32 4.35
N MET A 263 10.81 -1.64 4.82
CA MET A 263 9.79 -2.30 4.01
C MET A 263 8.41 -1.73 4.32
N THR A 264 7.71 -1.33 3.28
CA THR A 264 6.29 -0.97 3.32
C THR A 264 5.44 -2.24 3.29
N ALA A 265 4.36 -2.27 4.06
CA ALA A 265 3.42 -3.38 4.02
C ALA A 265 2.01 -2.96 4.44
N VAL A 266 1.06 -3.86 4.26
CA VAL A 266 -0.36 -3.68 4.62
C VAL A 266 -0.73 -4.52 5.85
N PRO A 267 -1.80 -4.19 6.60
CA PRO A 267 -2.18 -4.86 7.84
C PRO A 267 -2.27 -6.38 7.73
N ARG A 268 -2.77 -6.90 6.61
CA ARG A 268 -2.88 -8.35 6.37
C ARG A 268 -1.52 -9.06 6.42
N PHE A 269 -0.47 -8.44 5.91
CA PHE A 269 0.89 -8.99 6.00
C PHE A 269 1.32 -9.13 7.47
N TYR A 270 1.06 -8.13 8.30
CA TYR A 270 1.44 -8.14 9.72
C TYR A 270 0.63 -9.15 10.52
N GLN A 271 -0.65 -9.33 10.21
CA GLN A 271 -1.49 -10.38 10.82
C GLN A 271 -0.94 -11.78 10.52
N ASN A 272 -0.61 -12.06 9.25
CA ASN A 272 -0.03 -13.34 8.86
C ASN A 272 1.34 -13.57 9.52
N LEU A 273 2.16 -12.51 9.61
CA LEU A 273 3.45 -12.55 10.29
C LEU A 273 3.30 -12.85 11.79
N TYR A 274 2.36 -12.16 12.44
CA TYR A 274 2.01 -12.39 13.85
C TYR A 274 1.58 -13.84 14.10
N GLN A 275 0.67 -14.38 13.31
CA GLN A 275 0.20 -15.75 13.42
C GLN A 275 1.34 -16.75 13.27
N LYS A 276 2.19 -16.60 12.26
CA LYS A 276 3.33 -17.47 11.99
C LYS A 276 4.36 -17.46 13.12
N ILE A 277 4.72 -16.28 13.64
CA ILE A 277 5.67 -16.15 14.74
C ILE A 277 5.07 -16.68 16.04
N SER A 278 3.81 -16.33 16.35
CA SER A 278 3.12 -16.79 17.56
C SER A 278 2.97 -18.31 17.59
N SER A 279 2.62 -18.94 16.47
CA SER A 279 2.57 -20.41 16.36
C SER A 279 3.96 -21.04 16.60
N THR A 280 5.02 -20.46 16.07
CA THR A 280 6.39 -20.91 16.32
C THR A 280 6.76 -20.77 17.81
N PHE A 281 6.33 -19.70 18.46
CA PHE A 281 6.55 -19.46 19.89
C PHE A 281 5.79 -20.46 20.77
N LYS A 282 4.54 -20.78 20.44
CA LYS A 282 3.73 -21.79 21.14
C LYS A 282 4.39 -23.18 21.12
N LYS A 283 5.06 -23.55 20.03
CA LYS A 283 5.78 -24.83 19.86
C LYS A 283 7.13 -24.89 20.59
N ALA A 284 7.63 -23.78 21.14
CA ALA A 284 8.88 -23.75 21.86
C ALA A 284 8.77 -24.50 23.21
N THR A 285 9.84 -25.21 23.61
CA THR A 285 9.94 -26.00 24.87
C THR A 285 11.15 -25.60 25.68
N GLY A 286 11.19 -25.95 26.95
CA GLY A 286 12.33 -25.76 27.85
C GLY A 286 12.79 -24.28 27.92
N VAL A 287 14.09 -24.07 27.89
CA VAL A 287 14.72 -22.73 27.99
C VAL A 287 14.26 -21.81 26.85
N LYS A 288 14.02 -22.35 25.65
CA LYS A 288 13.51 -21.55 24.52
C LYS A 288 12.15 -20.95 24.85
N LYS A 289 11.25 -21.72 25.45
CA LYS A 289 9.91 -21.23 25.87
C LYS A 289 10.03 -20.08 26.87
N LEU A 290 10.93 -20.21 27.87
CA LEU A 290 11.16 -19.16 28.86
C LEU A 290 11.69 -17.87 28.20
N LEU A 291 12.64 -17.99 27.27
CA LEU A 291 13.21 -16.84 26.56
C LEU A 291 12.17 -16.14 25.67
N VAL A 292 11.37 -16.88 24.90
CA VAL A 292 10.32 -16.30 24.04
C VAL A 292 9.25 -15.59 24.85
N ASN A 293 8.77 -16.23 25.93
CA ASN A 293 7.79 -15.63 26.83
C ASN A 293 8.32 -14.36 27.50
N SER A 294 9.59 -14.40 27.96
CA SER A 294 10.25 -13.24 28.54
C SER A 294 10.42 -12.12 27.49
N THR A 295 10.78 -12.47 26.24
CA THR A 295 10.92 -11.51 25.15
C THR A 295 9.61 -10.78 24.90
N THR A 296 8.50 -11.51 24.82
CA THR A 296 7.19 -10.91 24.57
C THR A 296 6.74 -10.07 25.75
N ARG A 297 6.79 -10.61 26.98
CA ARG A 297 6.32 -9.93 28.19
C ARG A 297 7.13 -8.68 28.52
N ILE A 298 8.46 -8.81 28.58
CA ILE A 298 9.34 -7.68 28.93
C ILE A 298 9.42 -6.69 27.76
N GLY A 299 9.41 -7.19 26.52
CA GLY A 299 9.36 -6.36 25.32
C GLY A 299 8.11 -5.49 25.28
N ARG A 300 6.94 -6.05 25.63
CA ARG A 300 5.69 -5.30 25.75
C ARG A 300 5.80 -4.17 26.79
N LYS A 301 6.30 -4.48 27.99
CA LYS A 301 6.54 -3.45 29.02
C LYS A 301 7.48 -2.35 28.53
N TYR A 302 8.59 -2.74 27.87
CA TYR A 302 9.57 -1.81 27.35
C TYR A 302 8.97 -0.90 26.27
N PHE A 303 8.26 -1.49 25.31
CA PHE A 303 7.59 -0.76 24.23
C PHE A 303 6.54 0.21 24.77
N LEU A 304 5.74 -0.22 25.73
CA LEU A 304 4.72 0.62 26.39
C LEU A 304 5.30 1.59 27.43
N LYS A 305 6.64 1.80 27.43
CA LYS A 305 7.35 2.74 28.32
C LYS A 305 7.09 2.49 29.83
N GLN A 306 6.73 1.25 30.20
CA GLN A 306 6.55 0.86 31.60
C GLN A 306 7.89 0.65 32.30
N LYS A 307 7.96 0.95 33.61
CA LYS A 307 9.18 0.75 34.40
C LYS A 307 9.60 -0.71 34.45
N LEU A 308 10.85 -0.99 34.09
CA LEU A 308 11.48 -2.31 34.23
C LEU A 308 12.34 -2.35 35.49
N SER A 309 12.26 -3.46 36.25
CA SER A 309 13.18 -3.74 37.34
C SER A 309 14.61 -4.00 36.79
N ILE A 310 15.63 -3.95 37.66
CA ILE A 310 17.02 -4.23 37.28
C ILE A 310 17.13 -5.64 36.67
N TYR A 311 16.45 -6.62 37.25
CA TYR A 311 16.40 -7.99 36.75
C TYR A 311 15.76 -8.06 35.34
N GLU A 312 14.63 -7.37 35.13
CA GLU A 312 13.97 -7.32 33.83
C GLU A 312 14.84 -6.63 32.76
N LYS A 313 15.60 -5.60 33.12
CA LYS A 313 16.58 -4.97 32.21
C LYS A 313 17.66 -5.96 31.78
N PHE A 314 18.19 -6.76 32.70
CA PHE A 314 19.18 -7.81 32.39
C PHE A 314 18.59 -8.89 31.48
N ILE A 315 17.40 -9.41 31.80
CA ILE A 315 16.70 -10.39 30.93
C ILE A 315 16.41 -9.79 29.55
N ASN A 316 15.97 -8.53 29.48
CA ASN A 316 15.72 -7.86 28.20
C ASN A 316 16.98 -7.79 27.33
N TYR A 317 18.15 -7.56 27.93
CA TYR A 317 19.44 -7.59 27.21
C TYR A 317 19.72 -9.00 26.63
N ILE A 318 19.49 -10.06 27.40
CA ILE A 318 19.63 -11.44 26.91
C ILE A 318 18.65 -11.72 25.77
N CYS A 319 17.36 -11.32 25.93
CA CYS A 319 16.33 -11.45 24.90
C CYS A 319 16.71 -10.72 23.61
N ASN A 320 17.35 -9.54 23.71
CA ASN A 320 17.85 -8.82 22.54
C ASN A 320 18.89 -9.64 21.77
N LYS A 321 19.87 -10.22 22.47
CA LYS A 321 20.96 -10.98 21.83
C LYS A 321 20.52 -12.32 21.27
N LEU A 322 19.66 -13.06 21.99
CA LEU A 322 19.36 -14.45 21.65
C LEU A 322 18.06 -14.62 20.85
N VAL A 323 17.05 -13.78 21.10
CA VAL A 323 15.73 -13.93 20.46
C VAL A 323 15.53 -12.87 19.38
N ARG A 324 15.55 -11.57 19.71
CA ARG A 324 15.25 -10.50 18.76
C ARG A 324 16.25 -10.45 17.60
N LYS A 325 17.55 -10.64 17.89
CA LYS A 325 18.57 -10.73 16.82
C LYS A 325 18.30 -11.90 15.87
N LYS A 326 17.87 -13.07 16.42
CA LYS A 326 17.53 -14.24 15.59
C LYS A 326 16.26 -14.04 14.79
N ILE A 327 15.24 -13.37 15.35
CA ILE A 327 14.03 -13.00 14.59
C ILE A 327 14.43 -12.06 13.45
N LYS A 328 15.19 -11.00 13.75
CA LYS A 328 15.62 -10.01 12.76
C LYS A 328 16.45 -10.62 11.64
N SER A 329 17.29 -11.63 11.93
CA SER A 329 18.08 -12.31 10.90
C SER A 329 17.24 -13.05 9.87
N GLN A 330 16.01 -13.47 10.20
CA GLN A 330 15.08 -14.07 9.24
C GLN A 330 14.56 -13.07 8.18
N PHE A 331 14.74 -11.78 8.44
CA PHE A 331 14.42 -10.68 7.54
C PHE A 331 15.68 -10.01 6.97
N GLY A 332 16.76 -10.77 6.83
CA GLY A 332 18.05 -10.28 6.32
C GLY A 332 18.91 -9.54 7.34
N GLY A 333 18.45 -9.34 8.57
CA GLY A 333 19.23 -8.79 9.69
C GLY A 333 19.34 -7.27 9.75
N ASN A 334 19.11 -6.55 8.65
CA ASN A 334 19.28 -5.08 8.57
C ASN A 334 18.00 -4.28 8.83
N LEU A 335 16.85 -4.92 8.81
CA LEU A 335 15.54 -4.25 8.91
C LEU A 335 15.50 -3.29 10.11
N LYS A 336 15.28 -2.02 9.83
CA LYS A 336 15.14 -0.93 10.82
C LYS A 336 13.69 -0.69 11.19
N ALA A 337 12.80 -0.68 10.19
CA ALA A 337 11.38 -0.52 10.41
C ALA A 337 10.54 -1.15 9.29
N PHE A 338 9.37 -1.61 9.67
CA PHE A 338 8.22 -1.76 8.80
C PHE A 338 7.38 -0.49 8.82
N ILE A 339 6.76 -0.14 7.69
CA ILE A 339 5.80 0.96 7.60
C ILE A 339 4.47 0.40 7.16
N SER A 340 3.49 0.41 8.06
CA SER A 340 2.13 -0.07 7.82
C SER A 340 1.27 1.05 7.25
N GLY A 341 0.70 0.80 6.09
CA GLY A 341 -0.23 1.72 5.43
C GLY A 341 -1.41 0.98 4.81
N GLY A 342 -2.37 1.74 4.31
CA GLY A 342 -3.48 1.20 3.55
C GLY A 342 -4.63 0.60 4.39
N GLY A 343 -4.57 0.61 5.71
CA GLY A 343 -5.63 0.14 6.62
C GLY A 343 -5.18 0.17 8.07
N ALA A 344 -6.09 -0.01 9.00
CA ALA A 344 -5.79 -0.05 10.43
C ALA A 344 -4.98 -1.30 10.79
N LEU A 345 -3.88 -1.11 11.52
CA LEU A 345 -3.11 -2.20 12.11
C LEU A 345 -3.74 -2.57 13.46
N ASP A 346 -3.99 -3.85 13.68
CA ASP A 346 -4.46 -4.33 14.98
C ASP A 346 -3.48 -3.95 16.09
N TYR A 347 -4.01 -3.46 17.22
CA TYR A 347 -3.21 -2.97 18.35
C TYR A 347 -2.29 -4.05 18.91
N GLU A 348 -2.83 -5.27 19.16
CA GLU A 348 -2.05 -6.37 19.74
C GLU A 348 -0.98 -6.87 18.78
N VAL A 349 -1.27 -6.92 17.47
CA VAL A 349 -0.31 -7.25 16.43
C VAL A 349 0.82 -6.23 16.40
N GLY A 350 0.50 -4.93 16.39
CA GLY A 350 1.49 -3.86 16.39
C GLY A 350 2.37 -3.87 17.64
N VAL A 351 1.77 -3.99 18.83
CA VAL A 351 2.49 -4.09 20.10
C VAL A 351 3.38 -5.33 20.15
N PHE A 352 2.88 -6.47 19.68
CA PHE A 352 3.67 -7.71 19.63
C PHE A 352 4.91 -7.57 18.74
N LEU A 353 4.75 -7.09 17.51
CA LEU A 353 5.88 -6.92 16.57
C LEU A 353 6.95 -5.99 17.13
N ASN A 354 6.56 -4.86 17.70
CA ASN A 354 7.49 -3.94 18.35
C ASN A 354 8.17 -4.60 19.56
N SER A 355 7.44 -5.40 20.36
CA SER A 355 7.97 -6.09 21.53
C SER A 355 9.05 -7.11 21.19
N ILE A 356 8.94 -7.76 20.03
CA ILE A 356 9.90 -8.78 19.57
C ILE A 356 11.04 -8.21 18.72
N GLY A 357 11.14 -6.87 18.59
CA GLY A 357 12.24 -6.19 17.90
C GLY A 357 12.04 -6.00 16.40
N LEU A 358 10.81 -5.98 15.95
CA LEU A 358 10.40 -5.62 14.59
C LEU A 358 9.63 -4.29 14.64
N PRO A 359 10.32 -3.13 14.66
CA PRO A 359 9.66 -1.83 14.72
C PRO A 359 8.65 -1.69 13.58
N THR A 360 7.42 -1.40 13.93
CA THR A 360 6.31 -1.26 12.99
C THR A 360 5.64 0.07 13.23
N LEU A 361 5.79 0.97 12.27
CA LEU A 361 5.21 2.30 12.24
C LEU A 361 3.87 2.24 11.51
N GLN A 362 2.88 2.95 12.00
CA GLN A 362 1.61 3.08 11.30
C GLN A 362 1.49 4.47 10.69
N GLY A 363 1.15 4.52 9.39
CA GLY A 363 0.85 5.75 8.68
C GLY A 363 -0.59 5.76 8.15
N TYR A 364 -1.08 6.95 7.84
CA TYR A 364 -2.41 7.20 7.32
C TYR A 364 -2.36 8.02 6.03
N GLY A 365 -3.30 7.70 5.17
CA GLY A 365 -3.60 8.45 3.98
C GLY A 365 -4.45 7.67 2.99
N LEU A 366 -4.79 8.32 1.91
CA LEU A 366 -5.62 7.81 0.83
C LEU A 366 -5.05 8.27 -0.51
N THR A 367 -5.48 7.66 -1.60
CA THR A 367 -4.97 8.04 -2.92
C THR A 367 -5.13 9.53 -3.16
N GLU A 368 -6.23 10.11 -2.69
CA GLU A 368 -6.57 11.54 -2.79
C GLU A 368 -5.63 12.46 -1.97
N THR A 369 -4.66 11.90 -1.21
CA THR A 369 -3.65 12.67 -0.45
C THR A 369 -2.21 12.34 -0.84
N SER A 370 -1.94 11.75 -1.98
CA SER A 370 -0.66 11.50 -2.68
C SER A 370 0.37 10.56 -2.00
N PRO A 371 0.11 9.53 -1.19
CA PRO A 371 -1.09 9.28 -0.42
C PRO A 371 -0.98 9.69 1.06
N VAL A 372 0.23 10.00 1.60
CA VAL A 372 0.48 10.06 3.05
C VAL A 372 0.07 11.40 3.66
N VAL A 373 -0.75 11.36 4.71
CA VAL A 373 -1.09 12.50 5.55
C VAL A 373 -0.20 12.54 6.79
N SER A 374 -0.06 11.39 7.47
CA SER A 374 0.66 11.27 8.74
C SER A 374 1.35 9.92 8.88
N CYS A 375 2.36 9.83 9.76
CA CYS A 375 3.02 8.58 10.12
C CYS A 375 3.62 8.69 11.53
N ASN A 376 3.60 7.59 12.30
CA ASN A 376 4.28 7.50 13.58
C ASN A 376 5.80 7.67 13.43
N PRO A 377 6.45 8.51 14.26
CA PRO A 377 7.91 8.57 14.32
C PRO A 377 8.49 7.35 15.03
N ILE A 378 9.74 6.99 14.72
CA ILE A 378 10.40 5.77 15.24
C ILE A 378 10.66 5.83 16.76
N ASP A 379 10.87 7.01 17.29
CA ASP A 379 11.18 7.27 18.71
C ASP A 379 9.93 7.36 19.61
N ASP A 380 8.75 7.57 19.01
CA ASP A 380 7.48 7.61 19.72
C ASP A 380 6.34 6.92 18.95
N ILE A 381 6.48 5.60 18.77
CA ILE A 381 5.46 4.78 18.11
C ILE A 381 4.26 4.58 19.04
N ARG A 382 3.07 5.06 18.62
CA ARG A 382 1.78 4.86 19.29
C ARG A 382 0.87 4.07 18.36
N ILE A 383 0.71 2.78 18.62
CA ILE A 383 0.00 1.87 17.69
C ILE A 383 -1.48 2.22 17.51
N GLU A 384 -2.11 2.81 18.53
CA GLU A 384 -3.49 3.29 18.47
C GLU A 384 -3.67 4.54 17.60
N THR A 385 -2.58 5.13 17.12
CA THR A 385 -2.57 6.34 16.29
C THR A 385 -1.84 6.11 14.98
N VAL A 386 -1.98 7.07 14.09
CA VAL A 386 -1.26 7.10 12.81
C VAL A 386 -0.20 8.20 12.75
N GLY A 387 0.21 8.69 13.93
CA GLY A 387 1.24 9.71 14.07
C GLY A 387 0.78 11.15 13.80
N PRO A 388 1.70 12.11 13.95
CA PRO A 388 1.44 13.50 13.61
C PRO A 388 1.41 13.69 12.08
N PRO A 389 0.63 14.67 11.58
CA PRO A 389 0.63 15.06 10.18
C PRO A 389 2.04 15.43 9.69
N PHE A 390 2.35 15.11 8.44
CA PHE A 390 3.57 15.60 7.81
C PHE A 390 3.55 17.13 7.69
N ARG A 391 4.71 17.73 7.79
CA ARG A 391 4.86 19.19 7.65
C ARG A 391 4.28 19.64 6.31
N GLY A 392 3.44 20.68 6.35
CA GLY A 392 2.75 21.21 5.17
C GLY A 392 1.37 20.60 4.95
N ASN A 393 0.98 19.58 5.71
CA ASN A 393 -0.37 19.05 5.74
C ASN A 393 -1.11 19.60 6.96
N GLU A 394 -2.21 20.29 6.73
CA GLU A 394 -3.14 20.71 7.76
C GLU A 394 -4.22 19.63 7.93
N VAL A 395 -4.53 19.28 9.18
CA VAL A 395 -5.58 18.30 9.51
C VAL A 395 -6.53 18.93 10.51
N MET A 396 -7.82 18.79 10.25
CA MET A 396 -8.89 19.28 11.12
C MET A 396 -9.94 18.18 11.31
N ILE A 397 -10.60 18.16 12.45
CA ILE A 397 -11.74 17.28 12.71
C ILE A 397 -13.01 18.13 12.60
N ALA A 398 -13.92 17.75 11.71
CA ALA A 398 -15.23 18.39 11.55
C ALA A 398 -16.15 18.08 12.72
N GLU A 399 -17.30 18.80 12.81
CA GLU A 399 -18.27 18.61 13.90
C GLU A 399 -18.84 17.19 13.99
N ASP A 400 -18.95 16.50 12.85
CA ASP A 400 -19.39 15.10 12.77
C ASP A 400 -18.26 14.09 12.97
N GLY A 401 -17.05 14.55 13.31
CA GLY A 401 -15.88 13.72 13.54
C GLY A 401 -15.10 13.35 12.26
N GLU A 402 -15.51 13.84 11.08
CA GLU A 402 -14.79 13.57 9.83
C GLU A 402 -13.43 14.27 9.80
N ILE A 403 -12.42 13.54 9.36
CA ILE A 403 -11.06 14.07 9.16
C ILE A 403 -11.03 14.86 7.87
N LEU A 404 -10.65 16.11 7.96
CA LEU A 404 -10.43 17.00 6.83
C LEU A 404 -8.93 17.24 6.65
N VAL A 405 -8.47 17.23 5.39
CA VAL A 405 -7.06 17.41 5.05
C VAL A 405 -6.93 18.57 4.06
N LYS A 406 -5.94 19.45 4.30
CA LYS A 406 -5.56 20.53 3.40
C LYS A 406 -4.04 20.56 3.27
N GLY A 407 -3.55 20.74 2.06
CA GLY A 407 -2.12 20.80 1.77
C GLY A 407 -1.82 20.51 0.31
N GLU A 408 -0.56 20.62 -0.04
CA GLU A 408 -0.12 20.30 -1.40
C GLU A 408 -0.26 18.79 -1.74
N ASN A 409 -0.31 17.94 -0.71
CA ASN A 409 -0.56 16.51 -0.85
C ASN A 409 -1.97 16.19 -1.35
N VAL A 410 -2.94 17.09 -1.26
CA VAL A 410 -4.30 16.87 -1.74
C VAL A 410 -4.32 16.80 -3.26
N MET A 411 -5.08 15.86 -3.81
CA MET A 411 -5.26 15.66 -5.24
C MET A 411 -5.77 16.91 -5.94
N LEU A 412 -5.54 17.01 -7.24
CA LEU A 412 -6.10 18.08 -8.08
C LEU A 412 -7.60 17.89 -8.37
N GLY A 413 -8.13 16.70 -8.10
CA GLY A 413 -9.52 16.31 -8.33
C GLY A 413 -9.62 14.95 -9.00
N TYR A 414 -10.85 14.56 -9.34
CA TYR A 414 -11.12 13.35 -10.12
C TYR A 414 -11.14 13.64 -11.62
N TRP A 415 -10.42 12.82 -12.38
CA TRP A 415 -10.35 12.91 -13.84
C TRP A 415 -11.75 12.84 -14.46
N ASN A 416 -12.07 13.76 -15.37
CA ASN A 416 -13.37 13.89 -16.03
C ASN A 416 -14.60 13.93 -15.09
N ASN A 417 -14.42 14.24 -13.79
CA ASN A 417 -15.50 14.18 -12.83
C ASN A 417 -15.48 15.38 -11.84
N PRO A 418 -15.75 16.60 -12.32
CA PRO A 418 -15.77 17.79 -11.48
C PRO A 418 -16.85 17.73 -10.39
N ILE A 419 -18.02 17.16 -10.68
CA ILE A 419 -19.13 17.05 -9.72
C ILE A 419 -18.71 16.26 -8.48
N GLU A 420 -18.03 15.11 -8.66
CA GLU A 420 -17.53 14.33 -7.52
C GLU A 420 -16.34 15.00 -6.85
N THR A 421 -15.54 15.77 -7.59
CA THR A 421 -14.46 16.59 -7.03
C THR A 421 -15.02 17.65 -6.06
N ASP A 422 -16.01 18.42 -6.48
CA ASP A 422 -16.62 19.49 -5.68
C ASP A 422 -17.34 18.95 -4.42
N LYS A 423 -17.79 17.69 -4.45
CA LYS A 423 -18.37 17.05 -3.26
C LYS A 423 -17.32 16.78 -2.17
N VAL A 424 -16.09 16.44 -2.56
CA VAL A 424 -15.06 16.02 -1.61
C VAL A 424 -14.00 17.08 -1.35
N ILE A 425 -13.86 18.09 -2.22
CA ILE A 425 -12.95 19.22 -1.98
C ILE A 425 -13.77 20.50 -1.86
N GLN A 426 -13.84 21.07 -0.66
CA GLN A 426 -14.59 22.29 -0.37
C GLN A 426 -13.68 23.30 0.34
N ASN A 427 -13.59 24.52 -0.17
CA ASN A 427 -12.73 25.59 0.36
C ASN A 427 -11.26 25.17 0.58
N GLY A 428 -10.75 24.26 -0.30
CA GLY A 428 -9.39 23.73 -0.22
C GLY A 428 -9.20 22.59 0.79
N TRP A 429 -10.26 22.16 1.50
CA TRP A 429 -10.26 21.03 2.39
C TRP A 429 -10.81 19.78 1.68
N LEU A 430 -10.06 18.69 1.75
CA LEU A 430 -10.52 17.37 1.34
C LEU A 430 -11.28 16.72 2.49
N PHE A 431 -12.52 16.34 2.23
CA PHE A 431 -13.36 15.51 3.08
C PHE A 431 -12.98 14.05 2.83
N THR A 432 -12.31 13.43 3.81
CA THR A 432 -11.67 12.12 3.60
C THR A 432 -12.66 10.95 3.64
N GLY A 433 -13.81 11.13 4.28
CA GLY A 433 -14.75 10.07 4.62
C GLY A 433 -14.26 9.17 5.76
N ASP A 434 -13.15 9.49 6.42
CA ASP A 434 -12.64 8.79 7.59
C ASP A 434 -12.98 9.60 8.85
N ILE A 435 -13.31 8.92 9.94
CA ILE A 435 -13.65 9.52 11.23
C ILE A 435 -12.47 9.35 12.18
N GLY A 436 -12.19 10.39 12.99
CA GLY A 436 -11.07 10.33 13.90
C GLY A 436 -11.00 11.46 14.91
N THR A 437 -9.92 11.46 15.68
CA THR A 437 -9.61 12.48 16.70
C THR A 437 -8.13 12.86 16.63
N ILE A 438 -7.78 14.02 17.18
CA ILE A 438 -6.40 14.44 17.36
C ILE A 438 -6.14 14.54 18.86
N GLU A 439 -5.16 13.77 19.35
CA GLU A 439 -4.75 13.74 20.75
C GLU A 439 -3.24 14.00 20.85
N ASN A 440 -2.83 15.10 21.50
CA ASN A 440 -1.42 15.49 21.63
C ASN A 440 -0.67 15.47 20.27
N GLU A 441 -1.24 16.12 19.28
CA GLU A 441 -0.75 16.21 17.89
C GLU A 441 -0.81 14.89 17.07
N TYR A 442 -1.15 13.75 17.70
CA TYR A 442 -1.28 12.46 17.02
C TYR A 442 -2.69 12.28 16.49
N LEU A 443 -2.78 11.94 15.22
CA LEU A 443 -4.04 11.61 14.57
C LEU A 443 -4.40 10.14 14.89
N LYS A 444 -5.66 9.93 15.29
CA LYS A 444 -6.22 8.62 15.56
C LYS A 444 -7.43 8.39 14.66
N ILE A 445 -7.40 7.35 13.86
CA ILE A 445 -8.52 6.96 13.02
C ILE A 445 -9.40 6.01 13.84
N THR A 446 -10.68 6.29 13.91
CA THR A 446 -11.63 5.45 14.65
C THR A 446 -12.49 4.61 13.73
N ASP A 447 -12.86 5.16 12.55
CA ASP A 447 -13.74 4.46 11.63
C ASP A 447 -13.70 5.05 10.21
N ARG A 448 -14.54 4.49 9.33
CA ARG A 448 -14.82 5.02 8.01
C ARG A 448 -16.32 5.33 7.87
N LYS A 449 -16.66 6.56 7.58
CA LYS A 449 -18.06 7.09 7.55
C LYS A 449 -19.02 6.21 6.73
N LYS A 450 -18.52 5.65 5.61
CA LYS A 450 -19.32 4.77 4.71
C LYS A 450 -19.41 3.33 5.18
N ASP A 451 -18.53 2.88 6.08
CA ASP A 451 -18.48 1.50 6.56
C ASP A 451 -19.16 1.35 7.93
N ILE A 452 -19.46 2.45 8.61
CA ILE A 452 -20.22 2.47 9.87
C ILE A 452 -21.58 1.82 9.64
N LEU A 453 -21.91 0.86 10.50
CA LEU A 453 -23.26 0.28 10.56
C LEU A 453 -24.10 1.09 11.55
N ILE A 454 -25.27 1.52 11.13
CA ILE A 454 -26.19 2.29 11.98
C ILE A 454 -27.27 1.35 12.50
N THR A 455 -27.41 1.26 13.82
CA THR A 455 -28.52 0.49 14.42
C THR A 455 -29.85 1.16 14.18
N PRO A 456 -30.99 0.45 14.29
CA PRO A 456 -32.32 1.08 14.28
C PRO A 456 -32.50 2.15 15.37
N GLY A 457 -31.70 2.11 16.43
CA GLY A 457 -31.66 3.11 17.51
C GLY A 457 -30.80 4.34 17.21
N GLY A 458 -30.07 4.37 16.09
CA GLY A 458 -29.20 5.47 15.70
C GLY A 458 -27.76 5.33 16.22
N ASP A 459 -27.39 4.22 16.87
CA ASP A 459 -26.03 4.01 17.33
C ASP A 459 -25.10 3.64 16.17
N ASN A 460 -23.88 4.15 16.19
CA ASN A 460 -22.83 3.85 15.23
C ASN A 460 -22.01 2.64 15.69
N ILE A 461 -21.82 1.67 14.82
CA ILE A 461 -21.01 0.47 15.08
C ILE A 461 -19.92 0.34 14.03
N SER A 462 -18.67 0.18 14.48
CA SER A 462 -17.53 -0.14 13.62
C SER A 462 -17.47 -1.63 13.28
N PRO A 463 -17.77 -2.05 12.05
CA PRO A 463 -17.65 -3.45 11.68
C PRO A 463 -16.19 -3.90 11.65
N VAL A 464 -15.26 -3.04 11.26
CA VAL A 464 -13.83 -3.36 11.17
C VAL A 464 -13.25 -3.72 12.54
N LYS A 465 -13.68 -3.03 13.60
CA LYS A 465 -13.29 -3.35 14.99
C LYS A 465 -13.69 -4.79 15.35
N ILE A 466 -14.92 -5.16 15.06
CA ILE A 466 -15.47 -6.49 15.38
C ILE A 466 -14.82 -7.57 14.52
N GLU A 467 -14.61 -7.31 13.24
CA GLU A 467 -13.91 -8.21 12.30
C GLU A 467 -12.48 -8.47 12.74
N SER A 468 -11.80 -7.44 13.25
CA SER A 468 -10.45 -7.57 13.81
C SER A 468 -10.45 -8.49 15.03
N GLU A 469 -11.43 -8.39 15.94
CA GLU A 469 -11.57 -9.29 17.08
C GLU A 469 -11.85 -10.74 16.64
N LEU A 470 -12.74 -10.95 15.65
CA LEU A 470 -13.04 -12.28 15.12
C LEU A 470 -11.80 -12.93 14.48
N THR A 471 -10.98 -12.18 13.75
CA THR A 471 -9.78 -12.72 13.11
C THR A 471 -8.60 -12.99 14.05
N LYS A 472 -8.71 -12.67 15.35
CA LYS A 472 -7.77 -13.12 16.39
C LYS A 472 -7.94 -14.59 16.73
N ILE A 473 -9.11 -15.16 16.48
CA ILE A 473 -9.37 -16.59 16.66
C ILE A 473 -8.52 -17.37 15.65
N GLU A 474 -7.72 -18.32 16.13
CA GLU A 474 -6.68 -19.02 15.34
C GLU A 474 -7.20 -19.67 14.05
N PHE A 475 -8.43 -20.14 14.05
CA PHE A 475 -9.04 -20.80 12.90
C PHE A 475 -9.88 -19.88 11.99
N ILE A 476 -10.10 -18.61 12.35
CA ILE A 476 -10.78 -17.62 11.50
C ILE A 476 -9.75 -16.85 10.68
N GLU A 477 -9.79 -17.00 9.37
CA GLU A 477 -8.89 -16.29 8.47
C GLU A 477 -9.44 -14.96 8.01
N GLN A 478 -10.75 -14.90 7.70
CA GLN A 478 -11.43 -13.68 7.26
C GLN A 478 -12.81 -13.61 7.90
N ALA A 479 -13.24 -12.40 8.20
CA ALA A 479 -14.58 -12.13 8.71
C ALA A 479 -15.14 -10.87 8.05
N LEU A 480 -16.46 -10.86 7.84
CA LEU A 480 -17.21 -9.69 7.39
C LEU A 480 -18.47 -9.56 8.24
N VAL A 481 -18.62 -8.42 8.92
CA VAL A 481 -19.78 -8.12 9.77
C VAL A 481 -20.84 -7.37 8.96
N TYR A 482 -22.09 -7.79 9.10
CA TYR A 482 -23.26 -7.22 8.47
C TYR A 482 -24.35 -6.92 9.49
N GLY A 483 -25.10 -5.84 9.30
CA GLY A 483 -26.18 -5.48 10.24
C GLY A 483 -26.60 -4.02 10.16
N ASP A 484 -26.30 -3.32 9.06
CA ASP A 484 -26.77 -1.95 8.85
C ASP A 484 -28.30 -1.89 8.89
N ASN A 485 -28.85 -1.04 9.76
CA ASN A 485 -30.29 -0.89 10.00
C ASN A 485 -31.00 -2.23 10.35
N LYS A 486 -30.28 -3.15 11.05
CA LYS A 486 -30.79 -4.46 11.48
C LYS A 486 -30.84 -4.56 13.00
N PRO A 487 -31.70 -5.44 13.56
CA PRO A 487 -31.89 -5.56 15.02
C PRO A 487 -30.68 -6.12 15.77
N PHE A 488 -29.74 -6.76 15.07
CA PHE A 488 -28.48 -7.29 15.61
C PHE A 488 -27.48 -7.53 14.50
N LEU A 489 -26.22 -7.76 14.87
CA LEU A 489 -25.14 -8.04 13.93
C LEU A 489 -25.04 -9.55 13.64
N VAL A 490 -24.68 -9.84 12.39
CA VAL A 490 -24.32 -11.17 11.89
C VAL A 490 -22.96 -11.14 11.18
N ALA A 491 -22.32 -12.30 10.99
CA ALA A 491 -21.01 -12.36 10.35
C ALA A 491 -20.93 -13.45 9.27
N LEU A 492 -20.21 -13.17 8.20
CA LEU A 492 -19.63 -14.17 7.30
C LEU A 492 -18.23 -14.51 7.83
N ILE A 493 -17.92 -15.79 7.98
CA ILE A 493 -16.66 -16.28 8.51
C ILE A 493 -16.01 -17.22 7.50
N VAL A 494 -14.75 -16.97 7.17
CA VAL A 494 -13.92 -17.86 6.39
C VAL A 494 -12.89 -18.52 7.30
N LEU A 495 -12.87 -19.84 7.32
CA LEU A 495 -11.93 -20.60 8.12
C LEU A 495 -10.57 -20.74 7.42
N ASN A 496 -9.50 -20.80 8.20
CA ASN A 496 -8.18 -21.16 7.73
C ASN A 496 -8.19 -22.59 7.16
N ASN A 497 -7.48 -22.84 6.09
CA ASN A 497 -7.44 -24.13 5.38
C ASN A 497 -7.10 -25.35 6.30
N ASN A 498 -6.30 -25.11 7.36
CA ASN A 498 -5.94 -26.16 8.31
C ASN A 498 -7.07 -26.51 9.32
N PHE A 499 -8.16 -25.73 9.33
CA PHE A 499 -9.24 -25.81 10.30
C PHE A 499 -10.63 -25.89 9.65
N LYS A 500 -10.71 -26.28 8.36
CA LYS A 500 -11.99 -26.35 7.61
C LYS A 500 -13.02 -27.29 8.24
N ASP A 501 -12.54 -28.31 8.96
CA ASP A 501 -13.37 -29.33 9.63
C ASP A 501 -13.66 -28.96 11.09
N THR A 502 -13.42 -27.69 11.50
CA THR A 502 -13.71 -27.27 12.88
C THR A 502 -15.21 -27.29 13.14
N ASP A 503 -15.61 -27.94 14.24
CA ASP A 503 -17.02 -28.05 14.63
C ASP A 503 -17.63 -26.65 14.84
N TYR A 504 -18.84 -26.46 14.32
CA TYR A 504 -19.61 -25.22 14.45
C TYR A 504 -19.74 -24.77 15.92
N LYS A 505 -19.89 -25.72 16.88
CA LYS A 505 -19.97 -25.42 18.31
C LYS A 505 -18.70 -24.79 18.84
N ILE A 506 -17.53 -25.24 18.39
CA ILE A 506 -16.24 -24.67 18.81
C ILE A 506 -16.14 -23.24 18.33
N ILE A 507 -16.54 -22.98 17.09
CA ILE A 507 -16.54 -21.63 16.51
C ILE A 507 -17.49 -20.72 17.29
N GLN A 508 -18.68 -21.21 17.60
CA GLN A 508 -19.68 -20.49 18.39
C GLN A 508 -19.17 -20.15 19.79
N GLU A 509 -18.53 -21.10 20.49
CA GLU A 509 -17.97 -20.86 21.81
C GLU A 509 -16.88 -19.79 21.82
N GLU A 510 -16.01 -19.76 20.82
CA GLU A 510 -14.98 -18.72 20.70
C GLU A 510 -15.59 -17.35 20.37
N ILE A 511 -16.60 -17.29 19.49
CA ILE A 511 -17.33 -16.05 19.21
C ILE A 511 -18.06 -15.55 20.46
N GLU A 512 -18.64 -16.43 21.28
CA GLU A 512 -19.26 -16.07 22.55
C GLU A 512 -18.26 -15.49 23.56
N LYS A 513 -17.01 -15.95 23.55
CA LYS A 513 -15.94 -15.34 24.37
C LYS A 513 -15.68 -13.90 23.95
N ILE A 514 -15.56 -13.65 22.64
CA ILE A 514 -15.40 -12.28 22.09
C ILE A 514 -16.63 -11.44 22.43
N ASN A 515 -17.83 -11.96 22.28
CA ASN A 515 -19.06 -11.26 22.61
C ASN A 515 -19.14 -10.80 24.09
N LYS A 516 -18.39 -11.43 25.01
CA LYS A 516 -18.34 -10.97 26.41
C LYS A 516 -17.55 -9.67 26.58
N GLU A 517 -16.62 -9.41 25.68
CA GLU A 517 -15.78 -8.20 25.67
C GLU A 517 -16.40 -7.06 24.84
N LEU A 518 -17.43 -7.37 24.02
CA LEU A 518 -18.13 -6.42 23.17
C LEU A 518 -19.35 -5.82 23.89
N THR A 519 -19.70 -4.59 23.52
CA THR A 519 -20.93 -3.94 23.98
C THR A 519 -22.16 -4.71 23.47
N LYS A 520 -23.34 -4.47 24.09
CA LYS A 520 -24.57 -5.19 23.74
C LYS A 520 -24.93 -5.10 22.26
N ILE A 521 -24.69 -3.95 21.65
CA ILE A 521 -25.03 -3.68 20.24
C ILE A 521 -23.99 -4.23 19.27
N GLU A 522 -22.75 -4.43 19.70
CA GLU A 522 -21.64 -4.96 18.89
C GLU A 522 -21.60 -6.49 18.81
N LYS A 523 -22.44 -7.21 19.59
CA LYS A 523 -22.43 -8.67 19.68
C LYS A 523 -22.90 -9.34 18.40
N ILE A 524 -22.11 -10.30 17.91
CA ILE A 524 -22.49 -11.18 16.82
C ILE A 524 -23.48 -12.23 17.30
N LYS A 525 -24.69 -12.22 16.79
CA LYS A 525 -25.78 -13.14 17.18
C LYS A 525 -25.83 -14.42 16.38
N LYS A 526 -25.55 -14.33 15.07
CA LYS A 526 -25.54 -15.48 14.17
C LYS A 526 -24.39 -15.31 13.17
N PHE A 527 -23.92 -16.40 12.59
CA PHE A 527 -22.86 -16.36 11.58
C PHE A 527 -23.05 -17.49 10.55
N ILE A 528 -22.41 -17.31 9.39
CA ILE A 528 -22.32 -18.31 8.32
C ILE A 528 -20.85 -18.59 8.05
N ILE A 529 -20.50 -19.86 7.91
CA ILE A 529 -19.18 -20.29 7.48
C ILE A 529 -19.16 -20.34 5.95
N ILE A 530 -18.23 -19.62 5.36
CA ILE A 530 -18.01 -19.56 3.92
C ILE A 530 -16.82 -20.45 3.56
N ASN A 531 -17.04 -21.39 2.64
CA ASN A 531 -16.02 -22.36 2.24
C ASN A 531 -14.92 -21.73 1.34
N ASN A 532 -15.28 -20.73 0.55
CA ASN A 532 -14.37 -20.08 -0.38
C ASN A 532 -13.77 -18.83 0.27
N GLN A 533 -12.44 -18.76 0.30
CA GLN A 533 -11.75 -17.56 0.76
C GLN A 533 -12.06 -16.37 -0.16
N PHE A 534 -12.17 -15.18 0.45
CA PHE A 534 -12.21 -13.95 -0.32
C PHE A 534 -10.81 -13.68 -0.88
N SER A 535 -10.69 -13.51 -2.19
CA SER A 535 -9.42 -13.34 -2.87
C SER A 535 -9.49 -12.26 -3.96
N ILE A 536 -8.33 -11.94 -4.52
CA ILE A 536 -8.23 -11.03 -5.67
C ILE A 536 -8.83 -11.70 -6.91
N GLU A 537 -8.58 -13.01 -7.08
CA GLU A 537 -9.00 -13.81 -8.23
C GLU A 537 -10.53 -13.89 -8.35
N ASN A 538 -11.22 -14.08 -7.22
CA ASN A 538 -12.70 -14.09 -7.22
C ASN A 538 -13.30 -12.67 -7.12
N GLY A 539 -12.44 -11.66 -7.06
CA GLY A 539 -12.81 -10.25 -7.10
C GLY A 539 -13.42 -9.73 -5.81
N PHE A 540 -13.34 -10.45 -4.68
CA PHE A 540 -13.82 -10.00 -3.36
C PHE A 540 -12.76 -9.22 -2.57
N MET A 541 -11.52 -9.20 -3.05
CA MET A 541 -10.45 -8.37 -2.48
C MET A 541 -9.89 -7.39 -3.50
N THR A 542 -9.33 -6.31 -2.99
CA THR A 542 -8.50 -5.40 -3.79
C THR A 542 -7.10 -5.99 -3.97
N PRO A 543 -6.30 -5.53 -4.95
CA PRO A 543 -4.88 -5.93 -5.06
C PRO A 543 -4.04 -5.60 -3.81
N THR A 544 -4.51 -4.70 -2.95
CA THR A 544 -3.92 -4.38 -1.64
C THR A 544 -4.54 -5.18 -0.49
N LEU A 545 -5.18 -6.31 -0.80
CA LEU A 545 -5.73 -7.28 0.15
C LEU A 545 -6.85 -6.74 1.07
N LYS A 546 -7.59 -5.69 0.66
CA LYS A 546 -8.77 -5.20 1.36
C LYS A 546 -10.04 -5.89 0.86
N LEU A 547 -10.97 -6.21 1.75
CA LEU A 547 -12.28 -6.75 1.40
C LEU A 547 -13.09 -5.71 0.64
N LYS A 548 -13.69 -6.12 -0.48
CA LYS A 548 -14.69 -5.34 -1.22
C LYS A 548 -16.06 -5.60 -0.60
N ARG A 549 -16.30 -5.00 0.58
CA ARG A 549 -17.48 -5.22 1.43
C ARG A 549 -18.79 -5.22 0.64
N PHE A 550 -19.04 -4.18 -0.15
CA PHE A 550 -20.26 -4.06 -0.96
C PHE A 550 -20.48 -5.28 -1.87
N LYS A 551 -19.41 -5.73 -2.57
CA LYS A 551 -19.51 -6.86 -3.50
C LYS A 551 -19.76 -8.19 -2.78
N ILE A 552 -19.13 -8.39 -1.62
CA ILE A 552 -19.35 -9.58 -0.79
C ILE A 552 -20.79 -9.58 -0.25
N ILE A 553 -21.26 -8.46 0.27
CA ILE A 553 -22.64 -8.33 0.77
C ILE A 553 -23.66 -8.58 -0.36
N GLN A 554 -23.40 -8.09 -1.57
CA GLN A 554 -24.28 -8.32 -2.71
C GLN A 554 -24.35 -9.80 -3.09
N GLU A 555 -23.22 -10.50 -3.09
CA GLU A 555 -23.13 -11.94 -3.41
C GLU A 555 -23.86 -12.80 -2.38
N TYR A 556 -23.63 -12.54 -1.09
CA TYR A 556 -24.21 -13.32 0.02
C TYR A 556 -25.47 -12.68 0.62
N LYS A 557 -26.14 -11.81 -0.14
CA LYS A 557 -27.28 -11.04 0.37
C LYS A 557 -28.42 -11.93 0.89
N LYS A 558 -28.73 -12.99 0.16
CA LYS A 558 -29.82 -13.90 0.52
C LYS A 558 -29.52 -14.62 1.82
N GLU A 559 -28.33 -15.19 1.94
CA GLU A 559 -27.87 -15.93 3.12
C GLU A 559 -27.80 -15.02 4.36
N LEU A 560 -27.33 -13.79 4.19
CA LEU A 560 -27.28 -12.78 5.26
C LEU A 560 -28.68 -12.38 5.73
N GLU A 561 -29.61 -12.15 4.81
CA GLU A 561 -31.01 -11.81 5.15
C GLU A 561 -31.76 -12.98 5.80
N ASP A 562 -31.44 -14.21 5.42
CA ASP A 562 -32.07 -15.41 6.03
C ASP A 562 -31.69 -15.57 7.51
N LEU A 563 -30.57 -15.00 7.96
CA LEU A 563 -30.19 -15.01 9.38
C LEU A 563 -31.11 -14.16 10.27
N TYR A 564 -31.88 -13.25 9.70
CA TYR A 564 -32.81 -12.37 10.43
C TYR A 564 -34.24 -12.93 10.49
N LYS A 565 -34.52 -13.99 9.73
CA LYS A 565 -35.77 -14.75 9.83
C LYS A 565 -35.69 -15.74 11.00
#